data_2ddc476d37a3145a5ae270788a3cb9f2
#
_entry.id   2ddc476d37a3145a5ae270788a3cb9f2
#
_cell.length_a   1.000
_cell.length_b   1.000
_cell.length_c   1.000
_cell.angle_alpha   90.00
_cell.angle_beta   90.00
_cell.angle_gamma   90.00
#
_symmetry.space_group_name_H-M   'P 1'
#
loop_
_entity.id
_entity.type
_entity.pdbx_description
1 polymer ?
#
loop_
_entity_poly.entity_id
_entity_poly.type
_entity_poly.pdbx_seq_one_letter_code
_entity_poly.pdbx_strand_id
1 'polypeptide(L)'
;MKNDADGTLSFTLFSPITLETIEKTRSAGGRAFLFCARRGLAPLVVCADCGSILRCPRSGSPLALQRIFRNGVEERWLVSSVSGYKRKADELCPQCGSWRLQPRGIGIQQVYDELVTRLGSQDIILFDHHTASTRKKASALIDAFNHKKKTILLGTALALPYLHTLVDFSAVVNMDALRAIPSWRQQEESLGILLTLREKTEGYVFIQTRSENDDVIRYAKNGTIDAYYTDELAVRKQFAYPPYFTFIHLTWQKQPDDMLGSVIAETFAPFDIAIYGGAPPAENSLGYGLIRVPSADWPQDALVDALRSLPPSVRIIINPDRIV
;
A
#
# COMPACT_ATOMS: atom_id res chain seq x y z
N MET A 1 15.98 13.49 -11.76
CA MET A 1 15.87 14.97 -11.68
C MET A 1 16.43 15.53 -12.97
N LYS A 2 15.66 16.30 -13.74
CA LYS A 2 16.20 17.07 -14.87
C LYS A 2 16.50 18.47 -14.40
N ASN A 3 17.63 19.03 -14.82
CA ASN A 3 17.85 20.47 -14.76
C ASN A 3 17.00 21.10 -15.89
N ASP A 4 16.02 21.90 -15.54
CA ASP A 4 15.39 22.79 -16.50
C ASP A 4 16.38 23.90 -16.88
N ALA A 5 16.14 24.60 -18.00
CA ALA A 5 17.02 25.64 -18.50
C ALA A 5 17.32 26.76 -17.48
N ASP A 6 16.55 26.87 -16.41
CA ASP A 6 16.68 27.82 -15.29
C ASP A 6 17.44 27.26 -14.06
N GLY A 7 18.03 26.05 -14.14
CA GLY A 7 18.69 25.41 -13.00
C GLY A 7 17.76 24.91 -11.88
N THR A 8 16.45 25.00 -12.05
CA THR A 8 15.47 24.46 -11.13
C THR A 8 15.36 22.94 -11.31
N LEU A 9 15.54 22.20 -10.22
CA LEU A 9 15.37 20.75 -10.19
C LEU A 9 13.86 20.41 -10.27
N SER A 10 13.35 20.18 -11.47
CA SER A 10 11.98 19.67 -11.62
C SER A 10 11.92 18.19 -11.23
N PHE A 11 10.96 17.86 -10.37
CA PHE A 11 10.68 16.48 -9.99
C PHE A 11 9.91 15.79 -11.12
N THR A 12 10.52 14.77 -11.73
CA THR A 12 9.86 13.91 -12.72
C THR A 12 9.47 12.57 -12.11
N LEU A 13 8.24 12.11 -12.34
CA LEU A 13 7.76 10.81 -11.86
C LEU A 13 8.42 9.65 -12.59
N PHE A 14 8.80 9.85 -13.82
CA PHE A 14 9.41 8.84 -14.67
C PHE A 14 10.84 9.20 -15.04
N SER A 15 11.71 8.21 -15.07
CA SER A 15 13.02 8.38 -15.67
C SER A 15 12.91 8.57 -17.19
N PRO A 16 13.83 9.29 -17.85
CA PRO A 16 13.81 9.46 -19.30
C PRO A 16 13.76 8.15 -20.07
N ILE A 17 14.53 7.15 -19.63
CA ILE A 17 14.57 5.84 -20.27
C ILE A 17 13.25 5.08 -20.12
N THR A 18 12.54 5.25 -18.99
CA THR A 18 11.20 4.63 -18.82
C THR A 18 10.20 5.24 -19.78
N LEU A 19 10.17 6.58 -19.93
CA LEU A 19 9.28 7.25 -20.88
C LEU A 19 9.58 6.85 -22.31
N GLU A 20 10.85 6.86 -22.72
CA GLU A 20 11.28 6.45 -24.04
C GLU A 20 10.86 5.01 -24.35
N THR A 21 10.99 4.10 -23.37
CA THR A 21 10.60 2.69 -23.54
C THR A 21 9.08 2.55 -23.67
N ILE A 22 8.30 3.30 -22.89
CA ILE A 22 6.85 3.34 -23.02
C ILE A 22 6.45 3.80 -24.42
N GLU A 23 7.05 4.88 -24.93
CA GLU A 23 6.77 5.44 -26.24
C GLU A 23 7.15 4.48 -27.38
N LYS A 24 8.32 3.83 -27.28
CA LYS A 24 8.76 2.81 -28.23
C LYS A 24 7.82 1.61 -28.25
N THR A 25 7.43 1.10 -27.09
CA THR A 25 6.48 -0.02 -26.97
C THR A 25 5.15 0.33 -27.65
N ARG A 26 4.61 1.51 -27.37
CA ARG A 26 3.35 1.97 -27.99
C ARG A 26 3.48 2.17 -29.49
N SER A 27 4.57 2.77 -29.95
CA SER A 27 4.81 2.99 -31.40
C SER A 27 4.90 1.68 -32.16
N ALA A 28 5.42 0.62 -31.54
CA ALA A 28 5.45 -0.73 -32.08
C ALA A 28 4.08 -1.45 -32.04
N GLY A 29 3.06 -0.83 -31.44
CA GLY A 29 1.73 -1.44 -31.30
C GLY A 29 1.55 -2.28 -30.04
N GLY A 30 2.58 -2.31 -29.17
CA GLY A 30 2.63 -3.09 -27.97
C GLY A 30 1.81 -2.51 -26.79
N ARG A 31 1.73 -3.29 -25.72
CA ARG A 31 1.02 -2.97 -24.48
C ARG A 31 2.00 -2.88 -23.31
N ALA A 32 1.77 -1.93 -22.43
CA ALA A 32 2.58 -1.76 -21.22
C ALA A 32 1.74 -1.89 -19.95
N PHE A 33 2.32 -2.47 -18.90
CA PHE A 33 1.75 -2.44 -17.56
C PHE A 33 2.63 -1.63 -16.62
N LEU A 34 2.05 -0.59 -16.01
CA LEU A 34 2.75 0.25 -15.04
C LEU A 34 2.17 -0.01 -13.66
N PHE A 35 3.01 -0.54 -12.78
CA PHE A 35 2.65 -0.84 -11.41
C PHE A 35 2.90 0.37 -10.51
N CYS A 36 1.87 0.82 -9.79
CA CYS A 36 1.95 1.85 -8.76
C CYS A 36 1.50 1.31 -7.40
N ALA A 37 2.38 1.36 -6.39
CA ALA A 37 2.12 0.77 -5.09
C ALA A 37 1.09 1.51 -4.24
N ARG A 38 0.89 2.83 -4.47
CA ARG A 38 0.09 3.70 -3.62
C ARG A 38 -1.16 4.22 -4.30
N ARG A 39 -2.26 4.19 -3.56
CA ARG A 39 -3.57 4.71 -3.99
C ARG A 39 -3.63 6.23 -3.89
N GLY A 40 -4.59 6.84 -4.60
CA GLY A 40 -4.88 8.27 -4.53
C GLY A 40 -3.86 9.15 -5.22
N LEU A 41 -3.86 10.43 -4.87
CA LEU A 41 -2.89 11.43 -5.31
C LEU A 41 -1.58 11.32 -4.53
N ALA A 42 -1.67 11.19 -3.20
CA ALA A 42 -0.51 11.05 -2.32
C ALA A 42 -0.82 10.12 -1.13
N PRO A 43 0.12 9.28 -0.70
CA PRO A 43 -0.09 8.34 0.39
C PRO A 43 -0.16 8.98 1.77
N LEU A 44 0.32 10.20 1.94
CA LEU A 44 0.25 10.96 3.18
C LEU A 44 0.24 12.47 2.92
N VAL A 45 -0.20 13.23 3.93
CA VAL A 45 -0.21 14.69 3.93
C VAL A 45 0.48 15.19 5.19
N VAL A 46 1.35 16.18 5.04
CA VAL A 46 2.15 16.78 6.11
C VAL A 46 1.82 18.26 6.19
N CYS A 47 1.69 18.80 7.39
CA CYS A 47 1.61 20.25 7.60
C CYS A 47 2.98 20.89 7.35
N ALA A 48 3.04 21.92 6.48
CA ALA A 48 4.29 22.61 6.18
C ALA A 48 4.80 23.43 7.36
N ASP A 49 3.92 23.86 8.28
CA ASP A 49 4.29 24.76 9.35
C ASP A 49 4.74 24.03 10.63
N CYS A 50 4.04 22.96 11.02
CA CYS A 50 4.40 22.20 12.24
C CYS A 50 5.04 20.83 11.97
N GLY A 51 5.15 20.39 10.71
CA GLY A 51 5.73 19.10 10.34
C GLY A 51 4.87 17.88 10.67
N SER A 52 3.71 18.04 11.29
CA SER A 52 2.87 16.92 11.68
C SER A 52 2.26 16.20 10.48
N ILE A 53 2.27 14.87 10.54
CA ILE A 53 1.57 14.02 9.57
C ILE A 53 0.08 14.02 9.93
N LEU A 54 -0.78 14.26 8.96
CA LEU A 54 -2.22 14.15 9.15
C LEU A 54 -2.60 12.68 9.35
N ARG A 55 -3.16 12.37 10.51
CA ARG A 55 -3.52 11.00 10.90
C ARG A 55 -5.02 10.84 11.05
N CYS A 56 -5.47 9.63 10.80
CA CYS A 56 -6.84 9.22 11.06
C CYS A 56 -7.12 9.27 12.57
N PRO A 57 -8.17 9.96 13.03
CA PRO A 57 -8.51 10.02 14.45
C PRO A 57 -8.94 8.65 14.99
N ARG A 58 -9.46 7.75 14.13
CA ARG A 58 -9.92 6.42 14.55
C ARG A 58 -8.79 5.39 14.66
N SER A 59 -7.88 5.35 13.67
CA SER A 59 -6.87 4.30 13.58
C SER A 59 -5.44 4.79 13.82
N GLY A 60 -5.20 6.10 13.91
CA GLY A 60 -3.85 6.64 13.99
C GLY A 60 -3.04 6.54 12.68
N SER A 61 -3.55 5.85 11.66
CA SER A 61 -2.86 5.70 10.37
C SER A 61 -2.74 7.03 9.62
N PRO A 62 -1.70 7.23 8.80
CA PRO A 62 -1.63 8.39 7.93
C PRO A 62 -2.85 8.48 7.01
N LEU A 63 -3.31 9.70 6.74
CA LEU A 63 -4.38 9.97 5.78
C LEU A 63 -3.79 10.17 4.39
N ALA A 64 -4.28 9.41 3.42
CA ALA A 64 -3.95 9.55 2.01
C ALA A 64 -4.83 10.63 1.36
N LEU A 65 -4.25 11.47 0.50
CA LEU A 65 -5.01 12.39 -0.34
C LEU A 65 -5.54 11.63 -1.56
N GLN A 66 -6.84 11.72 -1.78
CA GLN A 66 -7.52 11.11 -2.92
C GLN A 66 -8.40 12.12 -3.64
N ARG A 67 -8.43 12.01 -4.95
CA ARG A 67 -9.37 12.71 -5.83
C ARG A 67 -10.57 11.79 -6.09
N ILE A 68 -11.76 12.30 -5.85
CA ILE A 68 -13.02 11.60 -6.06
C ILE A 68 -13.90 12.49 -6.92
N PHE A 69 -14.51 11.93 -7.96
CA PHE A 69 -15.49 12.65 -8.75
C PHE A 69 -16.89 12.36 -8.24
N ARG A 70 -17.63 13.42 -7.89
CA ARG A 70 -19.06 13.35 -7.52
C ARG A 70 -19.86 14.27 -8.43
N ASN A 71 -20.81 13.72 -9.15
CA ASN A 71 -21.64 14.48 -10.10
C ASN A 71 -20.83 15.30 -11.11
N GLY A 72 -19.67 14.76 -11.56
CA GLY A 72 -18.78 15.45 -12.49
C GLY A 72 -17.86 16.50 -11.86
N VAL A 73 -17.97 16.75 -10.56
CA VAL A 73 -17.12 17.71 -9.83
C VAL A 73 -15.97 16.96 -9.15
N GLU A 74 -14.76 17.47 -9.32
CA GLU A 74 -13.58 16.98 -8.61
C GLU A 74 -13.61 17.43 -7.16
N GLU A 75 -13.52 16.49 -6.24
CA GLU A 75 -13.37 16.74 -4.82
C GLU A 75 -12.10 16.06 -4.30
N ARG A 76 -11.41 16.71 -3.38
CA ARG A 76 -10.23 16.17 -2.70
C ARG A 76 -10.58 15.74 -1.29
N TRP A 77 -10.22 14.51 -0.96
CA TRP A 77 -10.54 13.87 0.31
C TRP A 77 -9.29 13.30 0.97
N LEU A 78 -9.23 13.45 2.27
CA LEU A 78 -8.29 12.74 3.14
C LEU A 78 -8.94 11.45 3.61
N VAL A 79 -8.31 10.32 3.29
CA VAL A 79 -8.91 8.98 3.47
C VAL A 79 -7.96 8.06 4.23
N SER A 80 -8.47 7.37 5.24
CA SER A 80 -7.78 6.27 5.90
C SER A 80 -8.07 4.95 5.18
N SER A 81 -7.05 4.24 4.74
CA SER A 81 -7.20 2.90 4.16
C SER A 81 -7.47 1.82 5.22
N VAL A 82 -7.27 2.11 6.50
CA VAL A 82 -7.43 1.17 7.63
C VAL A 82 -8.85 1.20 8.16
N SER A 83 -9.35 2.40 8.51
CA SER A 83 -10.67 2.56 9.16
C SER A 83 -11.79 2.99 8.22
N GLY A 84 -11.47 3.31 6.96
CA GLY A 84 -12.43 3.89 6.03
C GLY A 84 -12.86 5.33 6.37
N TYR A 85 -12.24 5.96 7.38
CA TYR A 85 -12.48 7.36 7.73
C TYR A 85 -12.20 8.28 6.54
N LYS A 86 -13.07 9.28 6.33
CA LYS A 86 -12.94 10.26 5.24
C LYS A 86 -13.29 11.65 5.76
N ARG A 87 -12.49 12.66 5.35
CA ARG A 87 -12.83 14.06 5.51
C ARG A 87 -12.40 14.85 4.28
N LYS A 88 -12.95 16.05 4.08
CA LYS A 88 -12.52 16.93 2.98
C LYS A 88 -11.09 17.42 3.21
N ALA A 89 -10.36 17.64 2.11
CA ALA A 89 -8.95 18.06 2.16
C ALA A 89 -8.77 19.57 2.31
N ASP A 90 -9.85 20.34 2.33
CA ASP A 90 -9.90 21.79 2.55
C ASP A 90 -9.88 22.19 4.04
N GLU A 91 -9.88 21.21 4.94
CA GLU A 91 -9.79 21.45 6.38
C GLU A 91 -8.37 21.79 6.83
N LEU A 92 -8.28 22.48 7.96
CA LEU A 92 -7.03 22.95 8.56
C LEU A 92 -6.24 21.80 9.22
N CYS A 93 -4.96 22.06 9.51
CA CYS A 93 -4.14 21.18 10.31
C CYS A 93 -4.71 21.05 11.72
N PRO A 94 -5.02 19.85 12.22
CA PRO A 94 -5.60 19.67 13.56
C PRO A 94 -4.61 20.02 14.68
N GLN A 95 -3.31 20.06 14.39
CA GLN A 95 -2.26 20.33 15.38
C GLN A 95 -2.03 21.84 15.58
N CYS A 96 -1.96 22.63 14.50
CA CYS A 96 -1.57 24.07 14.57
C CYS A 96 -2.54 25.01 13.85
N GLY A 97 -3.65 24.52 13.29
CA GLY A 97 -4.63 25.33 12.58
C GLY A 97 -4.17 25.84 11.20
N SER A 98 -2.98 25.46 10.72
CA SER A 98 -2.48 25.93 9.42
C SER A 98 -3.23 25.32 8.24
N TRP A 99 -3.41 26.10 7.19
CA TRP A 99 -3.95 25.66 5.91
C TRP A 99 -2.89 25.07 4.96
N ARG A 100 -1.60 25.19 5.30
CA ARG A 100 -0.46 24.78 4.45
C ARG A 100 -0.22 23.28 4.52
N LEU A 101 -1.16 22.52 4.00
CA LEU A 101 -1.09 21.05 3.93
C LEU A 101 -0.42 20.61 2.63
N GLN A 102 0.68 19.83 2.75
CA GLN A 102 1.48 19.36 1.63
C GLN A 102 1.32 17.85 1.43
N PRO A 103 0.83 17.41 0.26
CA PRO A 103 0.87 16.01 -0.13
C PRO A 103 2.31 15.51 -0.25
N ARG A 104 2.60 14.31 0.22
CA ARG A 104 3.91 13.67 0.15
C ARG A 104 3.82 12.25 -0.39
N GLY A 105 4.80 11.91 -1.22
CA GLY A 105 4.85 10.63 -1.94
C GLY A 105 4.03 10.65 -3.23
N ILE A 106 4.08 9.56 -3.96
CA ILE A 106 3.48 9.39 -5.30
C ILE A 106 2.35 8.39 -5.21
N GLY A 107 1.13 8.81 -5.57
CA GLY A 107 -0.03 7.93 -5.72
C GLY A 107 -0.39 7.71 -7.20
N ILE A 108 -1.19 6.70 -7.45
CA ILE A 108 -1.56 6.27 -8.81
C ILE A 108 -2.28 7.35 -9.62
N GLN A 109 -3.06 8.22 -8.96
CA GLN A 109 -3.77 9.31 -9.64
C GLN A 109 -2.81 10.37 -10.15
N GLN A 110 -1.72 10.65 -9.43
CA GLN A 110 -0.68 11.56 -9.88
C GLN A 110 0.09 10.99 -11.06
N VAL A 111 0.37 9.67 -11.02
CA VAL A 111 1.00 8.95 -12.14
C VAL A 111 0.10 9.00 -13.37
N TYR A 112 -1.21 8.81 -13.20
CA TYR A 112 -2.17 8.91 -14.27
C TYR A 112 -2.17 10.30 -14.93
N ASP A 113 -2.19 11.37 -14.13
CA ASP A 113 -2.18 12.75 -14.64
C ASP A 113 -0.92 13.05 -15.46
N GLU A 114 0.24 12.60 -14.98
CA GLU A 114 1.52 12.76 -15.71
C GLU A 114 1.49 12.01 -17.06
N LEU A 115 0.97 10.79 -17.08
CA LEU A 115 0.84 10.00 -18.31
C LEU A 115 -0.14 10.64 -19.29
N VAL A 116 -1.29 11.12 -18.79
CA VAL A 116 -2.31 11.79 -19.63
C VAL A 116 -1.73 13.07 -20.26
N THR A 117 -1.00 13.86 -19.47
CA THR A 117 -0.37 15.08 -19.97
C THR A 117 0.64 14.80 -21.09
N ARG A 118 1.38 13.69 -21.02
CA ARG A 118 2.41 13.34 -22.01
C ARG A 118 1.90 12.57 -23.21
N LEU A 119 0.95 11.67 -23.00
CA LEU A 119 0.58 10.65 -23.99
C LEU A 119 -0.89 10.74 -24.43
N GLY A 120 -1.69 11.59 -23.79
CA GLY A 120 -3.14 11.65 -23.97
C GLY A 120 -3.89 10.57 -23.19
N SER A 121 -5.17 10.80 -22.93
CA SER A 121 -5.99 9.92 -22.07
C SER A 121 -6.49 8.65 -22.78
N GLN A 122 -6.55 8.66 -24.11
CA GLN A 122 -7.23 7.61 -24.89
C GLN A 122 -6.58 6.23 -24.78
N ASP A 123 -5.27 6.18 -24.50
CA ASP A 123 -4.48 4.95 -24.49
C ASP A 123 -4.08 4.50 -23.09
N ILE A 124 -4.66 5.11 -22.06
CA ILE A 124 -4.35 4.79 -20.67
C ILE A 124 -5.60 4.24 -19.98
N ILE A 125 -5.49 3.03 -19.45
CA ILE A 125 -6.52 2.40 -18.63
C ILE A 125 -6.06 2.42 -17.18
N LEU A 126 -6.81 3.13 -16.32
CA LEU A 126 -6.55 3.16 -14.89
C LEU A 126 -7.27 2.00 -14.20
N PHE A 127 -6.51 1.15 -13.49
CA PHE A 127 -7.04 0.01 -12.76
C PHE A 127 -6.73 0.15 -11.26
N ASP A 128 -7.66 0.74 -10.55
CA ASP A 128 -7.60 0.87 -9.10
C ASP A 128 -8.94 0.45 -8.47
N HIS A 129 -9.07 0.57 -7.14
CA HIS A 129 -10.28 0.16 -6.44
C HIS A 129 -11.51 1.03 -6.74
N HIS A 130 -11.34 2.22 -7.32
CA HIS A 130 -12.46 3.07 -7.76
C HIS A 130 -12.95 2.66 -9.14
N THR A 131 -12.05 2.48 -10.08
CA THR A 131 -12.36 2.08 -11.46
C THR A 131 -12.76 0.60 -11.54
N ALA A 132 -12.08 -0.27 -10.81
CA ALA A 132 -12.33 -1.71 -10.70
C ALA A 132 -13.13 -2.08 -9.42
N SER A 133 -14.15 -1.28 -9.07
CA SER A 133 -14.90 -1.40 -7.81
C SER A 133 -15.74 -2.69 -7.70
N THR A 134 -15.98 -3.38 -8.81
CA THR A 134 -16.66 -4.68 -8.86
C THR A 134 -15.92 -5.62 -9.81
N ARG A 135 -16.07 -6.93 -9.63
CA ARG A 135 -15.47 -7.94 -10.52
C ARG A 135 -15.85 -7.71 -12.00
N LYS A 136 -17.11 -7.33 -12.26
CA LYS A 136 -17.59 -7.03 -13.62
C LYS A 136 -16.84 -5.84 -14.24
N LYS A 137 -16.63 -4.77 -13.50
CA LYS A 137 -15.86 -3.61 -13.95
C LYS A 137 -14.39 -3.95 -14.16
N ALA A 138 -13.80 -4.71 -13.23
CA ALA A 138 -12.43 -5.17 -13.34
C ALA A 138 -12.22 -5.99 -14.62
N SER A 139 -13.08 -6.98 -14.89
CA SER A 139 -13.02 -7.78 -16.12
C SER A 139 -13.17 -6.91 -17.37
N ALA A 140 -14.13 -5.99 -17.40
CA ALA A 140 -14.32 -5.10 -18.55
C ALA A 140 -13.09 -4.21 -18.84
N LEU A 141 -12.39 -3.73 -17.82
CA LEU A 141 -11.16 -2.95 -17.99
C LEU A 141 -10.03 -3.80 -18.57
N ILE A 142 -9.89 -5.04 -18.12
CA ILE A 142 -8.87 -5.96 -18.63
C ILE A 142 -9.22 -6.42 -20.07
N ASP A 143 -10.48 -6.69 -20.36
CA ASP A 143 -10.92 -7.00 -21.72
C ASP A 143 -10.61 -5.84 -22.67
N ALA A 144 -10.92 -4.60 -22.26
CA ALA A 144 -10.56 -3.41 -23.03
C ALA A 144 -9.04 -3.29 -23.25
N PHE A 145 -8.24 -3.58 -22.23
CA PHE A 145 -6.77 -3.60 -22.33
C PHE A 145 -6.27 -4.68 -23.28
N ASN A 146 -6.82 -5.87 -23.21
CA ASN A 146 -6.39 -7.00 -24.04
C ASN A 146 -6.72 -6.83 -25.53
N HIS A 147 -7.84 -6.18 -25.86
CA HIS A 147 -8.28 -5.99 -27.22
C HIS A 147 -7.69 -4.72 -27.87
N LYS A 148 -7.16 -3.79 -27.10
CA LYS A 148 -6.64 -2.53 -27.60
C LYS A 148 -5.11 -2.57 -27.71
N LYS A 149 -4.58 -2.29 -28.90
CA LYS A 149 -3.14 -2.07 -29.14
C LYS A 149 -2.70 -0.70 -28.62
N LYS A 150 -1.40 -0.52 -28.41
CA LYS A 150 -0.77 0.75 -27.97
C LYS A 150 -1.28 1.25 -26.60
N THR A 151 -1.72 0.35 -25.75
CA THR A 151 -2.42 0.69 -24.51
C THR A 151 -1.51 0.51 -23.29
N ILE A 152 -1.66 1.40 -22.35
CA ILE A 152 -1.03 1.34 -21.03
C ILE A 152 -2.10 0.96 -20.01
N LEU A 153 -1.86 -0.12 -19.26
CA LEU A 153 -2.59 -0.41 -18.04
C LEU A 153 -1.80 0.16 -16.86
N LEU A 154 -2.34 1.17 -16.21
CA LEU A 154 -1.79 1.70 -14.96
C LEU A 154 -2.56 1.10 -13.80
N GLY A 155 -1.90 0.29 -12.97
CA GLY A 155 -2.57 -0.48 -11.93
C GLY A 155 -1.83 -0.54 -10.58
N THR A 156 -2.60 -0.88 -9.54
CA THR A 156 -2.06 -1.28 -8.24
C THR A 156 -1.96 -2.80 -8.15
N ALA A 157 -1.57 -3.35 -6.98
CA ALA A 157 -1.58 -4.80 -6.73
C ALA A 157 -2.93 -5.47 -7.05
N LEU A 158 -4.03 -4.71 -7.02
CA LEU A 158 -5.35 -5.19 -7.40
C LEU A 158 -5.42 -5.66 -8.86
N ALA A 159 -4.60 -5.11 -9.76
CA ALA A 159 -4.60 -5.46 -11.18
C ALA A 159 -3.89 -6.80 -11.46
N LEU A 160 -2.91 -7.19 -10.65
CA LEU A 160 -2.05 -8.35 -10.91
C LEU A 160 -2.82 -9.67 -11.10
N PRO A 161 -3.83 -10.01 -10.29
CA PRO A 161 -4.60 -11.25 -10.47
C PRO A 161 -5.42 -11.29 -11.77
N TYR A 162 -5.67 -10.13 -12.39
CA TYR A 162 -6.42 -10.01 -13.63
C TYR A 162 -5.54 -9.99 -14.88
N LEU A 163 -4.22 -9.84 -14.71
CA LEU A 163 -3.28 -9.78 -15.82
C LEU A 163 -2.95 -11.20 -16.30
N HIS A 164 -3.81 -11.73 -17.18
CA HIS A 164 -3.68 -13.10 -17.70
C HIS A 164 -2.90 -13.20 -19.01
N THR A 165 -2.73 -12.08 -19.72
CA THR A 165 -1.98 -12.00 -20.98
C THR A 165 -0.63 -11.35 -20.77
N LEU A 166 0.35 -11.75 -21.57
CA LEU A 166 1.66 -11.12 -21.55
C LEU A 166 1.58 -9.68 -22.07
N VAL A 167 2.43 -8.83 -21.52
CA VAL A 167 2.64 -7.45 -21.98
C VAL A 167 4.06 -7.29 -22.48
N ASP A 168 4.26 -6.35 -23.41
CA ASP A 168 5.56 -6.13 -24.04
C ASP A 168 6.55 -5.43 -23.08
N PHE A 169 6.02 -4.64 -22.15
CA PHE A 169 6.81 -3.86 -21.19
C PHE A 169 6.08 -3.70 -19.87
N SER A 170 6.82 -3.77 -18.76
CA SER A 170 6.31 -3.41 -17.44
C SER A 170 7.27 -2.49 -16.69
N ALA A 171 6.72 -1.65 -15.81
CA ALA A 171 7.54 -0.87 -14.89
C ALA A 171 6.91 -0.75 -13.50
N VAL A 172 7.75 -0.84 -12.46
CA VAL A 172 7.42 -0.38 -11.11
C VAL A 172 7.76 1.10 -11.04
N VAL A 173 6.72 1.95 -10.97
CA VAL A 173 6.88 3.42 -11.04
C VAL A 173 7.64 3.98 -9.84
N ASN A 174 7.46 3.37 -8.66
CA ASN A 174 8.18 3.77 -7.45
C ASN A 174 8.30 2.59 -6.48
N MET A 175 9.45 1.93 -6.50
CA MET A 175 9.74 0.80 -5.60
C MET A 175 9.89 1.25 -4.14
N ASP A 176 10.44 2.44 -3.90
CA ASP A 176 10.61 2.98 -2.56
C ASP A 176 9.24 3.18 -1.86
N ALA A 177 8.21 3.57 -2.62
CA ALA A 177 6.85 3.68 -2.11
C ALA A 177 6.23 2.31 -1.78
N LEU A 178 6.57 1.26 -2.51
CA LEU A 178 6.16 -0.11 -2.20
C LEU A 178 6.81 -0.56 -0.88
N ARG A 179 8.11 -0.35 -0.72
CA ARG A 179 8.86 -0.70 0.49
C ARG A 179 8.44 0.08 1.74
N ALA A 180 7.95 1.28 1.58
CA ALA A 180 7.46 2.11 2.69
C ALA A 180 6.07 1.68 3.22
N ILE A 181 5.51 0.57 2.77
CA ILE A 181 4.27 0.01 3.34
C ILE A 181 4.65 -0.79 4.59
N PRO A 182 4.17 -0.42 5.78
CA PRO A 182 4.47 -1.17 7.00
C PRO A 182 3.76 -2.53 6.96
N SER A 183 4.53 -3.58 6.78
CA SER A 183 4.07 -4.97 6.80
C SER A 183 5.25 -5.86 7.21
N TRP A 184 5.01 -6.86 8.05
CA TRP A 184 6.02 -7.86 8.37
C TRP A 184 6.34 -8.78 7.19
N ARG A 185 5.47 -8.80 6.16
CA ARG A 185 5.64 -9.51 4.88
C ARG A 185 6.12 -8.61 3.75
N GLN A 186 6.56 -7.40 4.05
CA GLN A 186 6.83 -6.37 3.04
C GLN A 186 7.85 -6.83 1.98
N GLN A 187 8.91 -7.54 2.38
CA GLN A 187 9.91 -8.04 1.43
C GLN A 187 9.34 -9.16 0.56
N GLU A 188 8.60 -10.10 1.15
CA GLU A 188 7.90 -11.18 0.44
C GLU A 188 6.88 -10.62 -0.57
N GLU A 189 6.04 -9.65 -0.14
CA GLU A 189 5.07 -8.99 -1.01
C GLU A 189 5.78 -8.28 -2.18
N SER A 190 6.88 -7.60 -1.90
CA SER A 190 7.67 -6.91 -2.94
C SER A 190 8.28 -7.88 -3.93
N LEU A 191 8.89 -8.96 -3.46
CA LEU A 191 9.44 -10.01 -4.31
C LEU A 191 8.34 -10.65 -5.17
N GLY A 192 7.21 -11.01 -4.57
CA GLY A 192 6.07 -11.59 -5.28
C GLY A 192 5.56 -10.71 -6.42
N ILE A 193 5.50 -9.39 -6.20
CA ILE A 193 5.13 -8.41 -7.24
C ILE A 193 6.17 -8.41 -8.36
N LEU A 194 7.46 -8.35 -8.05
CA LEU A 194 8.53 -8.33 -9.06
C LEU A 194 8.55 -9.62 -9.89
N LEU A 195 8.38 -10.78 -9.25
CA LEU A 195 8.30 -12.07 -9.94
C LEU A 195 7.06 -12.16 -10.83
N THR A 196 5.92 -11.68 -10.35
CA THR A 196 4.68 -11.62 -11.16
C THR A 196 4.87 -10.73 -12.38
N LEU A 197 5.47 -9.55 -12.22
CA LEU A 197 5.75 -8.66 -13.35
C LEU A 197 6.71 -9.32 -14.36
N ARG A 198 7.75 -10.00 -13.87
CA ARG A 198 8.68 -10.74 -14.72
C ARG A 198 7.98 -11.85 -15.52
N GLU A 199 7.11 -12.61 -14.87
CA GLU A 199 6.33 -13.67 -15.51
C GLU A 199 5.36 -13.13 -16.58
N LYS A 200 4.77 -11.97 -16.34
CA LYS A 200 3.75 -11.36 -17.21
C LYS A 200 4.34 -10.42 -18.29
N THR A 201 5.67 -10.32 -18.41
CA THR A 201 6.31 -9.41 -19.35
C THR A 201 7.21 -10.17 -20.32
N GLU A 202 6.97 -10.02 -21.63
CA GLU A 202 7.84 -10.61 -22.66
C GLU A 202 9.18 -9.86 -22.81
N GLY A 203 9.14 -8.53 -22.72
CA GLY A 203 10.32 -7.68 -22.86
C GLY A 203 10.98 -7.33 -21.54
N TYR A 204 11.07 -6.06 -21.24
CA TYR A 204 11.78 -5.54 -20.08
C TYR A 204 10.84 -5.19 -18.92
N VAL A 205 11.28 -5.49 -17.70
CA VAL A 205 10.69 -4.97 -16.46
C VAL A 205 11.61 -3.90 -15.89
N PHE A 206 11.17 -2.66 -15.85
CA PHE A 206 11.92 -1.57 -15.24
C PHE A 206 11.48 -1.34 -13.80
N ILE A 207 12.45 -1.04 -12.94
CA ILE A 207 12.20 -0.75 -11.52
C ILE A 207 12.80 0.62 -11.22
N GLN A 208 11.93 1.60 -10.94
CA GLN A 208 12.38 2.91 -10.51
C GLN A 208 12.55 2.93 -8.98
N THR A 209 13.77 3.14 -8.52
CA THR A 209 14.15 3.18 -7.11
C THR A 209 15.30 4.15 -6.88
N ARG A 210 15.42 4.66 -5.66
CA ARG A 210 16.58 5.42 -5.18
C ARG A 210 17.60 4.53 -4.47
N SER A 211 17.23 3.27 -4.18
CA SER A 211 18.08 2.29 -3.50
C SER A 211 18.73 1.40 -4.55
N GLU A 212 20.00 1.66 -4.88
CA GLU A 212 20.76 0.88 -5.86
C GLU A 212 21.04 -0.55 -5.37
N ASN A 213 21.21 -0.73 -4.07
CA ASN A 213 21.59 -2.00 -3.43
C ASN A 213 20.37 -2.64 -2.71
N ASP A 214 19.28 -2.81 -3.41
CA ASP A 214 18.08 -3.46 -2.87
C ASP A 214 18.17 -4.98 -3.02
N ASP A 215 18.23 -5.71 -1.91
CA ASP A 215 18.34 -7.17 -1.92
C ASP A 215 17.16 -7.84 -2.63
N VAL A 216 15.93 -7.35 -2.43
CA VAL A 216 14.75 -7.91 -3.09
C VAL A 216 14.84 -7.78 -4.61
N ILE A 217 15.33 -6.63 -5.10
CA ILE A 217 15.55 -6.41 -6.53
C ILE A 217 16.64 -7.36 -7.03
N ARG A 218 17.72 -7.54 -6.27
CA ARG A 218 18.81 -8.45 -6.60
C ARG A 218 18.32 -9.90 -6.72
N TYR A 219 17.53 -10.39 -5.76
CA TYR A 219 16.94 -11.73 -5.80
C TYR A 219 16.00 -11.90 -7.00
N ALA A 220 15.12 -10.93 -7.24
CA ALA A 220 14.22 -10.98 -8.38
C ALA A 220 14.96 -10.97 -9.73
N LYS A 221 16.01 -10.14 -9.86
CA LYS A 221 16.82 -10.04 -11.08
C LYS A 221 17.58 -11.33 -11.37
N ASN A 222 18.19 -11.92 -10.35
CA ASN A 222 19.06 -13.10 -10.50
C ASN A 222 18.24 -14.41 -10.49
N GLY A 223 17.00 -14.39 -10.05
CA GLY A 223 16.17 -15.59 -9.89
C GLY A 223 16.61 -16.48 -8.72
N THR A 224 17.36 -15.94 -7.75
CA THR A 224 17.90 -16.70 -6.60
C THR A 224 16.88 -16.75 -5.46
N ILE A 225 15.74 -17.41 -5.72
CA ILE A 225 14.59 -17.46 -4.81
C ILE A 225 14.92 -18.23 -3.52
N ASP A 226 15.66 -19.34 -3.62
CA ASP A 226 16.05 -20.15 -2.45
C ASP A 226 16.94 -19.36 -1.49
N ALA A 227 17.85 -18.55 -2.02
CA ALA A 227 18.69 -17.67 -1.21
C ALA A 227 17.84 -16.60 -0.49
N TYR A 228 16.85 -16.02 -1.18
CA TYR A 228 15.91 -15.12 -0.55
C TYR A 228 15.17 -15.77 0.62
N TYR A 229 14.62 -16.98 0.42
CA TYR A 229 13.89 -17.66 1.50
C TYR A 229 14.79 -17.99 2.69
N THR A 230 16.04 -18.36 2.44
CA THR A 230 17.02 -18.63 3.50
C THR A 230 17.24 -17.37 4.36
N ASP A 231 17.50 -16.24 3.72
CA ASP A 231 17.75 -14.97 4.42
C ASP A 231 16.49 -14.44 5.11
N GLU A 232 15.34 -14.49 4.44
CA GLU A 232 14.06 -14.05 5.00
C GLU A 232 13.65 -14.88 6.23
N LEU A 233 13.84 -16.20 6.19
CA LEU A 233 13.55 -17.07 7.33
C LEU A 233 14.48 -16.78 8.52
N ALA A 234 15.76 -16.47 8.27
CA ALA A 234 16.67 -16.07 9.33
C ALA A 234 16.20 -14.77 10.03
N VAL A 235 15.79 -13.76 9.23
CA VAL A 235 15.23 -12.50 9.73
C VAL A 235 13.94 -12.76 10.53
N ARG A 236 13.03 -13.57 10.01
CA ARG A 236 11.76 -13.90 10.70
C ARG A 236 11.98 -14.61 12.02
N LYS A 237 12.97 -15.50 12.09
CA LYS A 237 13.35 -16.17 13.34
C LYS A 237 13.89 -15.16 14.35
N GLN A 238 14.78 -14.26 13.92
CA GLN A 238 15.36 -13.24 14.77
C GLN A 238 14.31 -12.28 15.37
N PHE A 239 13.31 -11.89 14.58
CA PHE A 239 12.29 -10.93 14.99
C PHE A 239 11.01 -11.56 15.54
N ALA A 240 11.00 -12.86 15.79
CA ALA A 240 9.83 -13.58 16.27
C ALA A 240 8.60 -13.38 15.35
N TYR A 241 8.80 -13.57 14.03
CA TYR A 241 7.76 -13.46 13.01
C TYR A 241 7.28 -14.85 12.55
N PRO A 242 6.09 -14.93 11.94
CA PRO A 242 5.66 -16.17 11.29
C PRO A 242 6.66 -16.62 10.19
N PRO A 243 6.95 -17.92 10.03
CA PRO A 243 6.25 -19.08 10.61
C PRO A 243 6.73 -19.51 12.00
N TYR A 244 7.77 -18.89 12.55
CA TYR A 244 8.32 -19.29 13.87
C TYR A 244 7.42 -18.88 15.03
N PHE A 245 6.67 -17.80 14.85
CA PHE A 245 5.69 -17.33 15.81
C PHE A 245 4.32 -17.19 15.12
N THR A 246 3.27 -17.44 15.88
CA THR A 246 1.90 -17.16 15.48
C THR A 246 1.50 -15.79 16.02
N PHE A 247 1.02 -14.92 15.17
CA PHE A 247 0.48 -13.62 15.54
C PHE A 247 -1.01 -13.73 15.77
N ILE A 248 -1.47 -13.24 16.93
CA ILE A 248 -2.89 -13.11 17.24
C ILE A 248 -3.16 -11.63 17.42
N HIS A 249 -3.89 -11.07 16.47
CA HIS A 249 -4.19 -9.64 16.43
C HIS A 249 -5.63 -9.40 16.86
N LEU A 250 -5.80 -8.59 17.90
CA LEU A 250 -7.07 -8.17 18.45
C LEU A 250 -7.37 -6.75 18.00
N THR A 251 -8.62 -6.46 17.63
CA THR A 251 -9.07 -5.11 17.30
C THR A 251 -10.41 -4.88 17.96
N TRP A 252 -10.56 -3.77 18.66
CA TRP A 252 -11.82 -3.36 19.30
C TRP A 252 -12.07 -1.87 19.12
N GLN A 253 -13.31 -1.46 19.32
CA GLN A 253 -13.67 -0.06 19.35
C GLN A 253 -13.46 0.48 20.76
N LYS A 254 -12.61 1.51 20.90
CA LYS A 254 -12.40 2.17 22.20
C LYS A 254 -13.63 2.98 22.60
N GLN A 255 -13.98 2.87 23.87
CA GLN A 255 -14.90 3.76 24.54
C GLN A 255 -14.12 4.83 25.31
N PRO A 256 -14.74 5.93 25.76
CA PRO A 256 -14.04 7.01 26.47
C PRO A 256 -13.23 6.55 27.68
N ASP A 257 -13.70 5.52 28.41
CA ASP A 257 -13.06 4.90 29.57
C ASP A 257 -12.19 3.68 29.21
N ASP A 258 -12.24 3.23 27.95
CA ASP A 258 -11.58 2.02 27.40
C ASP A 258 -11.55 0.80 28.37
N MET A 259 -12.65 0.60 29.10
CA MET A 259 -12.77 -0.54 30.02
C MET A 259 -12.47 -1.88 29.34
N LEU A 260 -12.90 -2.04 28.07
CA LEU A 260 -12.64 -3.24 27.28
C LEU A 260 -11.14 -3.44 27.03
N GLY A 261 -10.42 -2.37 26.73
CA GLY A 261 -8.96 -2.42 26.56
C GLY A 261 -8.24 -2.83 27.84
N SER A 262 -8.69 -2.35 29.00
CA SER A 262 -8.17 -2.76 30.32
C SER A 262 -8.43 -4.24 30.62
N VAL A 263 -9.65 -4.72 30.36
CA VAL A 263 -10.00 -6.14 30.51
C VAL A 263 -9.15 -7.02 29.57
N ILE A 264 -8.95 -6.60 28.30
CA ILE A 264 -8.08 -7.32 27.38
C ILE A 264 -6.64 -7.36 27.89
N ALA A 265 -6.11 -6.23 28.38
CA ALA A 265 -4.76 -6.15 28.92
C ALA A 265 -4.55 -7.12 30.09
N GLU A 266 -5.48 -7.16 31.05
CA GLU A 266 -5.44 -8.05 32.22
C GLU A 266 -5.59 -9.52 31.80
N THR A 267 -6.58 -9.84 30.96
CA THR A 267 -6.86 -11.21 30.52
C THR A 267 -5.67 -11.83 29.80
N PHE A 268 -4.98 -11.04 28.96
CA PHE A 268 -3.89 -11.54 28.12
C PHE A 268 -2.48 -11.15 28.65
N ALA A 269 -2.36 -10.56 29.82
CA ALA A 269 -1.08 -10.31 30.47
C ALA A 269 -0.19 -11.56 30.56
N PRO A 270 -0.71 -12.78 30.89
CA PRO A 270 0.09 -13.99 30.95
C PRO A 270 0.67 -14.41 29.57
N PHE A 271 0.16 -13.87 28.47
CA PHE A 271 0.54 -14.20 27.09
C PHE A 271 1.34 -13.08 26.42
N ASP A 272 1.88 -12.16 27.18
CA ASP A 272 2.72 -11.03 26.71
C ASP A 272 2.05 -10.20 25.60
N ILE A 273 0.81 -9.78 25.83
CA ILE A 273 0.08 -8.93 24.88
C ILE A 273 0.71 -7.54 24.79
N ALA A 274 1.05 -7.11 23.59
CA ALA A 274 1.40 -5.73 23.29
C ALA A 274 0.13 -4.95 22.89
N ILE A 275 -0.30 -4.00 23.73
CA ILE A 275 -1.42 -3.11 23.40
C ILE A 275 -0.90 -1.83 22.79
N TYR A 276 -1.49 -1.45 21.68
CA TYR A 276 -1.20 -0.22 20.97
C TYR A 276 -2.48 0.35 20.36
N GLY A 277 -2.46 1.58 19.96
CA GLY A 277 -3.64 2.17 19.35
C GLY A 277 -3.56 3.66 19.28
N GLY A 278 -4.35 4.18 18.36
CA GLY A 278 -4.33 5.57 17.96
C GLY A 278 -4.38 6.55 19.11
N ALA A 279 -4.00 7.79 18.78
CA ALA A 279 -3.99 8.95 19.64
C ALA A 279 -5.26 9.09 20.51
N PRO A 280 -5.21 9.90 21.58
CA PRO A 280 -6.26 9.99 22.60
C PRO A 280 -7.66 10.21 22.04
N PRO A 281 -8.70 9.98 22.80
CA PRO A 281 -10.02 9.52 22.38
C PRO A 281 -10.71 10.47 21.42
N ALA A 282 -10.62 10.17 20.11
CA ALA A 282 -11.67 10.59 19.20
C ALA A 282 -12.80 9.56 19.28
N GLU A 283 -14.04 10.00 19.21
CA GLU A 283 -15.20 9.10 19.10
C GLU A 283 -14.91 8.01 18.06
N ASN A 284 -15.09 6.75 18.44
CA ASN A 284 -14.84 5.58 17.62
C ASN A 284 -13.35 5.29 17.28
N SER A 285 -12.41 5.62 18.15
CA SER A 285 -11.01 5.19 18.00
C SER A 285 -10.88 3.66 18.14
N LEU A 286 -9.91 3.08 17.43
CA LEU A 286 -9.64 1.64 17.50
C LEU A 286 -8.50 1.35 18.48
N GLY A 287 -8.70 0.33 19.32
CA GLY A 287 -7.66 -0.30 20.10
C GLY A 287 -7.14 -1.55 19.41
N TYR A 288 -5.87 -1.83 19.58
CA TYR A 288 -5.21 -2.99 18.99
C TYR A 288 -4.41 -3.73 20.04
N GLY A 289 -4.43 -5.05 19.98
CA GLY A 289 -3.58 -5.93 20.76
C GLY A 289 -2.87 -6.94 19.87
N LEU A 290 -1.61 -7.21 20.14
CA LEU A 290 -0.83 -8.23 19.45
C LEU A 290 -0.25 -9.20 20.48
N ILE A 291 -0.58 -10.48 20.34
CA ILE A 291 0.03 -11.57 21.08
C ILE A 291 0.93 -12.34 20.11
N ARG A 292 2.13 -12.68 20.55
CA ARG A 292 3.10 -13.46 19.79
C ARG A 292 3.38 -14.77 20.52
N VAL A 293 2.96 -15.89 19.93
CA VAL A 293 3.14 -17.21 20.50
C VAL A 293 4.12 -18.01 19.66
N PRO A 294 5.13 -18.70 20.20
CA PRO A 294 5.92 -19.65 19.43
C PRO A 294 4.97 -20.61 18.69
N SER A 295 5.18 -20.81 17.38
CA SER A 295 4.24 -21.61 16.59
C SER A 295 4.17 -23.07 17.02
N ALA A 296 5.22 -23.56 17.70
CA ALA A 296 5.23 -24.89 18.30
C ALA A 296 4.25 -25.03 19.50
N ASP A 297 3.94 -23.91 20.16
CA ASP A 297 3.06 -23.87 21.31
C ASP A 297 1.61 -23.48 20.95
N TRP A 298 1.35 -23.20 19.66
CA TRP A 298 0.03 -22.87 19.18
C TRP A 298 -0.66 -24.06 18.48
N PRO A 299 -1.93 -24.38 18.77
CA PRO A 299 -2.83 -23.71 19.73
C PRO A 299 -2.57 -24.15 21.19
N GLN A 300 -2.63 -23.20 22.11
CA GLN A 300 -2.54 -23.41 23.55
C GLN A 300 -3.94 -23.28 24.16
N ASP A 301 -4.43 -24.30 24.87
CA ASP A 301 -5.81 -24.36 25.36
C ASP A 301 -6.21 -23.14 26.19
N ALA A 302 -5.37 -22.74 27.15
CA ALA A 302 -5.64 -21.59 28.00
C ALA A 302 -5.79 -20.28 27.20
N LEU A 303 -4.97 -20.08 26.16
CA LEU A 303 -5.06 -18.91 25.30
C LEU A 303 -6.30 -18.97 24.39
N VAL A 304 -6.62 -20.14 23.86
CA VAL A 304 -7.83 -20.33 23.04
C VAL A 304 -9.09 -20.06 23.84
N ASP A 305 -9.16 -20.53 25.11
CA ASP A 305 -10.29 -20.27 25.99
C ASP A 305 -10.41 -18.80 26.38
N ALA A 306 -9.28 -18.15 26.65
CA ALA A 306 -9.25 -16.68 26.85
C ALA A 306 -9.74 -15.92 25.61
N LEU A 307 -9.32 -16.32 24.39
CA LEU A 307 -9.81 -15.71 23.15
C LEU A 307 -11.32 -15.92 22.93
N ARG A 308 -11.84 -17.10 23.28
CA ARG A 308 -13.28 -17.41 23.19
C ARG A 308 -14.13 -16.65 24.21
N SER A 309 -13.55 -16.24 25.34
CA SER A 309 -14.25 -15.43 26.34
C SER A 309 -14.45 -13.98 25.94
N LEU A 310 -13.76 -13.50 24.89
CA LEU A 310 -13.88 -12.13 24.43
C LEU A 310 -15.29 -11.85 23.84
N PRO A 311 -15.81 -10.63 24.05
CA PRO A 311 -17.10 -10.25 23.47
C PRO A 311 -17.02 -10.21 21.93
N PRO A 312 -18.15 -10.45 21.22
CA PRO A 312 -18.20 -10.46 19.74
C PRO A 312 -17.77 -9.13 19.08
N SER A 313 -17.70 -8.05 19.85
CA SER A 313 -17.20 -6.75 19.40
C SER A 313 -15.69 -6.71 19.19
N VAL A 314 -14.95 -7.70 19.69
CA VAL A 314 -13.52 -7.84 19.46
C VAL A 314 -13.27 -8.70 18.23
N ARG A 315 -12.62 -8.13 17.25
CA ARG A 315 -12.19 -8.87 16.04
C ARG A 315 -10.85 -9.55 16.33
N ILE A 316 -10.78 -10.84 16.07
CA ILE A 316 -9.58 -11.66 16.22
C ILE A 316 -9.12 -12.11 14.84
N ILE A 317 -7.83 -11.93 14.53
CA ILE A 317 -7.21 -12.41 13.28
C ILE A 317 -5.90 -13.11 13.64
N ILE A 318 -5.78 -14.36 13.18
CA ILE A 318 -4.55 -15.13 13.31
C ILE A 318 -3.67 -14.87 12.08
N ASN A 319 -2.39 -14.57 12.30
CA ASN A 319 -1.39 -14.25 11.26
C ASN A 319 -1.90 -13.22 10.23
N PRO A 320 -2.33 -12.02 10.67
CA PRO A 320 -2.80 -11.00 9.74
C PRO A 320 -1.67 -10.57 8.80
N ASP A 321 -1.99 -10.22 7.56
CA ASP A 321 -1.02 -9.68 6.60
C ASP A 321 -0.44 -8.33 7.08
N ARG A 322 -1.20 -7.61 7.90
CA ARG A 322 -0.79 -6.32 8.49
C ARG A 322 -1.18 -6.26 9.95
N ILE A 323 -0.29 -5.71 10.75
CA ILE A 323 -0.51 -5.54 12.19
C ILE A 323 -1.13 -4.15 12.50
N VAL A 324 -1.04 -3.21 11.57
CA VAL A 324 -1.62 -1.84 11.67
C VAL A 324 -2.28 -1.46 10.36
#